data_d40694f002c1e238d9fa04b8dac91015
#
_entry.id   d40694f002c1e238d9fa04b8dac91015
#
_cell.length_a   1.000
_cell.length_b   1.000
_cell.length_c   1.000
_cell.angle_alpha   90.00
_cell.angle_beta   90.00
_cell.angle_gamma   90.00
#
_symmetry.space_group_name_H-M   'P 1'
#
loop_
_entity.id
_entity.type
_entity.pdbx_description
1 polymer ?
#
loop_
_entity_poly.entity_id
_entity_poly.type
_entity_poly.pdbx_seq_one_letter_code
_entity_poly.pdbx_strand_id
1 'polypeptide(L)'
;IEKEIDMLDKLYSLYSEVNATMDDYADVLWSDVKDGIDGMEEKMKIFQQQSKYLPKSLKDWPAYNDCKKKIDEFLDGTLPLVHLLCSKDMRPRHWTQLQELFETTFDLGEAVFKFGTLIDLKMFRQQEEVEDLAGGAVKEAQIEQKLEQVDEEWSEQIFEFTKYKHKGDVILQMSTTGELIEKLEDAQMQLGGMATNRYSNPFKSKVNDWITKLSTVSEIVEMWLIVQNMYVYMEAVFSGGDIVKQLPAEAKRFNNIDKAFMRVVSTAGDIKNVVEVCYENDQMQQTLPYLTEQLELCQKSLTAFLDTKRAQFPRFYFVSDPTLLEILSLGSDPPSVTPHFQSGLFDSLTEVTFDKQDKTKMLEMFSQQNECVKFVKENDGVLDPAPVMAVGNIESWLQALVEGMQESIRSTIKMANEAVFEKELEEFIFGFPAQIALLGIQFLWTNDMQTALTGAKKDKSMMVKAFKKQETLLKEMIVITTRPDLDKNDRKNLETVITVHVHQRDTSEDLLKKRVKDPADFE
;
A
#
# COMPACT_ATOMS: atom_id res chain seq x y z
N ILE A 1 14.03 -94.44 19.98
CA ILE A 1 14.45 -94.39 18.57
C ILE A 1 13.29 -93.98 17.68
N GLU A 2 12.12 -94.62 17.62
CA GLU A 2 10.99 -94.20 16.73
C GLU A 2 10.48 -92.78 17.03
N LYS A 3 10.30 -92.40 18.29
CA LYS A 3 9.90 -91.04 18.70
C LYS A 3 10.96 -89.99 18.40
N GLU A 4 12.23 -90.39 18.45
CA GLU A 4 13.33 -89.48 18.09
C GLU A 4 13.42 -89.25 16.60
N ILE A 5 13.18 -90.31 15.80
CA ILE A 5 13.11 -90.21 14.34
C ILE A 5 11.93 -89.31 13.92
N ASP A 6 10.74 -89.47 14.55
CA ASP A 6 9.59 -88.66 14.28
C ASP A 6 9.80 -87.15 14.65
N MET A 7 10.57 -86.92 15.70
CA MET A 7 10.95 -85.54 16.10
C MET A 7 11.96 -84.94 15.11
N LEU A 8 12.96 -85.74 14.69
CA LEU A 8 13.94 -85.31 13.68
C LEU A 8 13.27 -85.02 12.32
N ASP A 9 12.36 -85.92 11.93
CA ASP A 9 11.62 -85.72 10.68
C ASP A 9 10.85 -84.43 10.67
N LYS A 10 10.17 -84.08 11.74
CA LYS A 10 9.46 -82.80 11.87
C LYS A 10 10.39 -81.60 11.79
N LEU A 11 11.57 -81.65 12.42
CA LEU A 11 12.55 -80.56 12.35
C LEU A 11 13.10 -80.37 10.94
N TYR A 12 13.54 -81.50 10.32
CA TYR A 12 14.18 -81.45 9.02
C TYR A 12 13.18 -81.19 7.88
N SER A 13 11.93 -81.66 8.03
CA SER A 13 10.86 -81.29 7.12
C SER A 13 10.61 -79.76 7.12
N LEU A 14 10.46 -79.10 8.30
CA LEU A 14 10.35 -77.70 8.43
C LEU A 14 11.56 -76.93 7.87
N TYR A 15 12.77 -77.41 8.22
CA TYR A 15 14.02 -76.83 7.74
C TYR A 15 14.15 -76.87 6.21
N SER A 16 13.78 -78.01 5.60
CA SER A 16 13.78 -78.17 4.14
C SER A 16 12.75 -77.28 3.47
N GLU A 17 11.55 -77.16 4.06
CA GLU A 17 10.48 -76.32 3.53
C GLU A 17 10.83 -74.84 3.62
N VAL A 18 11.43 -74.38 4.73
CA VAL A 18 11.94 -73.01 4.89
C VAL A 18 13.00 -72.70 3.84
N ASN A 19 13.99 -73.57 3.65
CA ASN A 19 15.03 -73.32 2.65
C ASN A 19 14.46 -73.30 1.23
N ALA A 20 13.61 -74.24 0.85
CA ALA A 20 12.96 -74.22 -0.47
C ALA A 20 12.14 -72.96 -0.71
N THR A 21 11.42 -72.48 0.33
CA THR A 21 10.67 -71.22 0.24
C THR A 21 11.57 -70.01 0.11
N MET A 22 12.73 -70.01 0.80
CA MET A 22 13.69 -68.90 0.65
C MET A 22 14.34 -68.91 -0.74
N ASP A 23 14.61 -70.07 -1.32
CA ASP A 23 15.10 -70.18 -2.71
C ASP A 23 14.06 -69.72 -3.72
N ASP A 24 12.78 -70.11 -3.52
CA ASP A 24 11.66 -69.60 -4.34
C ASP A 24 11.55 -68.09 -4.27
N TYR A 25 11.68 -67.49 -3.06
CA TYR A 25 11.63 -66.04 -2.90
C TYR A 25 12.84 -65.34 -3.55
N ALA A 26 14.01 -65.96 -3.51
CA ALA A 26 15.21 -65.45 -4.14
C ALA A 26 15.06 -65.34 -5.68
N ASP A 27 14.27 -66.21 -6.28
CA ASP A 27 14.04 -66.25 -7.72
C ASP A 27 12.94 -65.27 -8.21
N VAL A 28 12.16 -64.64 -7.30
CA VAL A 28 11.13 -63.66 -7.63
C VAL A 28 11.78 -62.42 -8.21
N LEU A 29 11.23 -61.89 -9.30
CA LEU A 29 11.65 -60.62 -9.86
C LEU A 29 11.27 -59.47 -8.91
N TRP A 30 12.14 -58.49 -8.80
CA TRP A 30 11.91 -57.34 -7.91
C TRP A 30 10.59 -56.61 -8.22
N SER A 31 10.17 -56.51 -9.50
CA SER A 31 8.90 -55.95 -9.92
C SER A 31 7.69 -56.59 -9.23
N ASP A 32 7.78 -57.90 -8.97
CA ASP A 32 6.67 -58.69 -8.46
C ASP A 32 6.71 -58.81 -6.93
N VAL A 33 7.83 -58.42 -6.31
CA VAL A 33 8.00 -58.48 -4.85
C VAL A 33 6.99 -57.63 -4.13
N LYS A 34 6.69 -56.42 -4.66
CA LYS A 34 5.75 -55.47 -4.06
C LYS A 34 4.34 -56.07 -3.87
N ASP A 35 3.89 -56.83 -4.86
CA ASP A 35 2.53 -57.42 -4.82
C ASP A 35 2.51 -58.72 -4.02
N GLY A 36 3.67 -59.38 -3.83
CA GLY A 36 3.83 -60.66 -3.13
C GLY A 36 4.31 -60.57 -1.68
N ILE A 37 4.79 -59.42 -1.24
CA ILE A 37 5.52 -59.27 0.03
C ILE A 37 4.67 -59.63 1.27
N ASP A 38 3.39 -59.25 1.29
CA ASP A 38 2.47 -59.56 2.39
C ASP A 38 2.24 -61.07 2.51
N GLY A 39 2.15 -61.77 1.37
CA GLY A 39 2.05 -63.23 1.33
C GLY A 39 3.33 -63.91 1.80
N MET A 40 4.52 -63.34 1.48
CA MET A 40 5.81 -63.82 1.96
C MET A 40 5.91 -63.67 3.48
N GLU A 41 5.47 -62.54 4.01
CA GLU A 41 5.42 -62.26 5.45
C GLU A 41 4.52 -63.25 6.19
N GLU A 42 3.31 -63.46 5.69
CA GLU A 42 2.35 -64.40 6.32
C GLU A 42 2.89 -65.82 6.36
N LYS A 43 3.48 -66.31 5.25
CA LYS A 43 4.06 -67.64 5.18
C LYS A 43 5.24 -67.82 6.14
N MET A 44 6.11 -66.82 6.24
CA MET A 44 7.23 -66.87 7.18
C MET A 44 6.79 -66.78 8.64
N LYS A 45 5.71 -66.04 8.98
CA LYS A 45 5.07 -66.04 10.30
C LYS A 45 4.50 -67.41 10.66
N ILE A 46 3.93 -68.15 9.70
CA ILE A 46 3.50 -69.54 9.90
C ILE A 46 4.69 -70.42 10.26
N PHE A 47 5.80 -70.34 9.54
CA PHE A 47 7.02 -71.03 9.85
C PHE A 47 7.61 -70.69 11.25
N GLN A 48 7.54 -69.39 11.61
CA GLN A 48 7.95 -68.95 12.94
C GLN A 48 7.08 -69.60 14.03
N GLN A 49 5.77 -69.70 13.84
CA GLN A 49 4.89 -70.40 14.76
C GLN A 49 5.18 -71.89 14.82
N GLN A 50 5.32 -72.52 13.69
CA GLN A 50 5.65 -73.95 13.63
C GLN A 50 6.97 -74.26 14.37
N SER A 51 8.00 -73.41 14.19
CA SER A 51 9.26 -73.54 14.89
C SER A 51 9.11 -73.43 16.43
N LYS A 52 8.21 -72.56 16.91
CA LYS A 52 7.92 -72.41 18.35
C LYS A 52 7.23 -73.62 18.95
N TYR A 53 6.44 -74.37 18.16
CA TYR A 53 5.71 -75.58 18.60
C TYR A 53 6.57 -76.82 18.59
N LEU A 54 7.81 -76.83 18.07
CA LEU A 54 8.72 -77.96 18.13
C LEU A 54 9.09 -78.28 19.58
N PRO A 55 9.30 -79.59 19.89
CA PRO A 55 9.69 -80.08 21.22
C PRO A 55 10.95 -79.39 21.77
N LYS A 56 10.94 -79.08 23.07
CA LYS A 56 12.07 -78.42 23.74
C LYS A 56 13.41 -79.07 23.54
N SER A 57 13.44 -80.44 23.47
CA SER A 57 14.64 -81.22 23.27
C SER A 57 15.33 -80.95 21.92
N LEU A 58 14.64 -80.43 20.93
CA LEU A 58 15.19 -80.08 19.61
C LEU A 58 15.71 -78.63 19.54
N LYS A 59 15.35 -77.80 20.50
CA LYS A 59 15.69 -76.36 20.48
C LYS A 59 17.19 -76.10 20.69
N ASP A 60 17.94 -77.07 21.26
CA ASP A 60 19.39 -76.99 21.45
C ASP A 60 20.18 -77.49 20.22
N TRP A 61 19.48 -77.98 19.21
CA TRP A 61 20.12 -78.53 18.01
C TRP A 61 20.57 -77.41 17.03
N PRO A 62 21.76 -77.54 16.40
CA PRO A 62 22.26 -76.59 15.43
C PRO A 62 21.29 -76.33 14.29
N ALA A 63 20.62 -77.37 13.76
CA ALA A 63 19.65 -77.23 12.67
C ALA A 63 18.40 -76.40 13.07
N TYR A 64 17.94 -76.52 14.33
CA TYR A 64 16.84 -75.67 14.84
C TYR A 64 17.28 -74.22 14.94
N ASN A 65 18.46 -73.99 15.51
CA ASN A 65 18.97 -72.63 15.70
C ASN A 65 19.24 -71.97 14.36
N ASP A 66 19.74 -72.68 13.35
CA ASP A 66 19.93 -72.15 12.00
C ASP A 66 18.59 -71.84 11.31
N CYS A 67 17.63 -72.76 11.39
CA CYS A 67 16.29 -72.55 10.85
C CYS A 67 15.60 -71.33 11.46
N LYS A 68 15.61 -71.27 12.80
CA LYS A 68 15.02 -70.12 13.53
C LYS A 68 15.73 -68.82 13.17
N LYS A 69 17.03 -68.80 13.12
CA LYS A 69 17.84 -67.67 12.77
C LYS A 69 17.48 -67.12 11.35
N LYS A 70 17.36 -68.04 10.37
CA LYS A 70 16.94 -67.65 9.01
C LYS A 70 15.55 -67.02 8.98
N ILE A 71 14.59 -67.60 9.72
CA ILE A 71 13.23 -67.06 9.81
C ILE A 71 13.23 -65.69 10.46
N ASP A 72 13.92 -65.55 11.62
CA ASP A 72 13.95 -64.28 12.36
C ASP A 72 14.73 -63.19 11.57
N GLU A 73 15.89 -63.52 10.96
CA GLU A 73 16.65 -62.60 10.10
C GLU A 73 15.84 -62.12 8.89
N PHE A 74 15.00 -62.98 8.33
CA PHE A 74 14.13 -62.60 7.22
C PHE A 74 12.95 -61.72 7.70
N LEU A 75 12.22 -62.14 8.75
CA LEU A 75 11.03 -61.44 9.26
C LEU A 75 11.37 -60.10 9.93
N ASP A 76 12.38 -60.12 10.80
CA ASP A 76 12.69 -58.97 11.65
C ASP A 76 13.78 -58.07 11.03
N GLY A 77 14.61 -58.64 10.14
CA GLY A 77 15.72 -57.90 9.55
C GLY A 77 15.53 -57.51 8.07
N THR A 78 15.18 -58.47 7.21
CA THR A 78 15.13 -58.21 5.75
C THR A 78 13.81 -57.64 5.31
N LEU A 79 12.70 -58.20 5.75
CA LEU A 79 11.37 -57.86 5.26
C LEU A 79 10.95 -56.41 5.53
N PRO A 80 11.18 -55.84 6.73
CA PRO A 80 10.86 -54.44 6.99
C PRO A 80 11.61 -53.47 6.06
N LEU A 81 12.88 -53.76 5.75
CA LEU A 81 13.68 -52.95 4.84
C LEU A 81 13.21 -53.07 3.39
N VAL A 82 12.81 -54.31 2.99
CA VAL A 82 12.22 -54.54 1.66
C VAL A 82 10.92 -53.75 1.48
N HIS A 83 10.05 -53.70 2.49
CA HIS A 83 8.86 -52.87 2.47
C HIS A 83 9.17 -51.38 2.18
N LEU A 84 10.23 -50.85 2.81
CA LEU A 84 10.68 -49.48 2.58
C LEU A 84 11.24 -49.30 1.16
N LEU A 85 12.03 -50.26 0.67
CA LEU A 85 12.61 -50.22 -0.69
C LEU A 85 11.59 -50.46 -1.80
N CYS A 86 10.44 -51.09 -1.53
CA CYS A 86 9.32 -51.22 -2.47
C CYS A 86 8.56 -49.89 -2.72
N SER A 87 8.94 -48.79 -2.03
CA SER A 87 8.36 -47.49 -2.26
C SER A 87 8.55 -47.06 -3.71
N LYS A 88 7.48 -46.51 -4.30
CA LYS A 88 7.51 -45.90 -5.64
C LYS A 88 8.46 -44.70 -5.74
N ASP A 89 8.89 -44.16 -4.60
CA ASP A 89 9.74 -42.99 -4.50
C ASP A 89 11.23 -43.31 -4.70
N MET A 90 11.57 -44.62 -4.72
CA MET A 90 12.92 -45.09 -5.03
C MET A 90 13.27 -44.80 -6.50
N ARG A 91 14.29 -43.99 -6.71
CA ARG A 91 14.81 -43.61 -8.05
C ARG A 91 16.13 -44.37 -8.32
N PRO A 92 16.60 -44.50 -9.58
CA PRO A 92 17.85 -45.15 -9.91
C PRO A 92 19.06 -44.70 -9.09
N ARG A 93 19.11 -43.42 -8.73
CA ARG A 93 20.17 -42.84 -7.88
C ARG A 93 20.24 -43.46 -6.47
N HIS A 94 19.08 -43.80 -5.90
CA HIS A 94 19.02 -44.43 -4.56
C HIS A 94 19.50 -45.85 -4.61
N TRP A 95 19.19 -46.57 -5.69
CA TRP A 95 19.73 -47.90 -5.92
C TRP A 95 21.26 -47.89 -6.11
N THR A 96 21.80 -46.86 -6.78
CA THR A 96 23.25 -46.65 -6.88
C THR A 96 23.87 -46.42 -5.51
N GLN A 97 23.24 -45.59 -4.65
CA GLN A 97 23.69 -45.36 -3.28
C GLN A 97 23.63 -46.64 -2.45
N LEU A 98 22.60 -47.49 -2.63
CA LEU A 98 22.50 -48.78 -1.99
C LEU A 98 23.64 -49.71 -2.45
N GLN A 99 23.97 -49.72 -3.73
CA GLN A 99 25.13 -50.49 -4.26
C GLN A 99 26.45 -50.01 -3.66
N GLU A 100 26.65 -48.71 -3.54
CA GLU A 100 27.84 -48.11 -2.92
C GLU A 100 27.92 -48.48 -1.43
N LEU A 101 26.79 -48.42 -0.70
CA LEU A 101 26.73 -48.77 0.73
C LEU A 101 27.18 -50.20 1.00
N PHE A 102 26.83 -51.16 0.13
CA PHE A 102 27.17 -52.56 0.27
C PHE A 102 28.40 -53.00 -0.57
N GLU A 103 29.09 -52.04 -1.20
CA GLU A 103 30.26 -52.29 -2.06
C GLU A 103 29.98 -53.35 -3.14
N THR A 104 28.76 -53.41 -3.67
CA THR A 104 28.29 -54.39 -4.65
C THR A 104 27.69 -53.71 -5.86
N THR A 105 27.72 -54.43 -7.00
CA THR A 105 27.06 -53.96 -8.22
C THR A 105 26.05 -55.01 -8.68
N PHE A 106 24.83 -54.60 -8.91
CA PHE A 106 23.78 -55.45 -9.49
C PHE A 106 23.02 -54.67 -10.57
N ASP A 107 22.53 -55.40 -11.55
CA ASP A 107 21.78 -54.83 -12.66
C ASP A 107 20.34 -54.59 -12.22
N LEU A 108 19.84 -53.35 -12.42
CA LEU A 108 18.47 -52.92 -12.12
C LEU A 108 17.48 -53.20 -13.25
N GLY A 109 17.91 -53.95 -14.28
CA GLY A 109 17.02 -54.32 -15.40
C GLY A 109 15.81 -55.12 -14.93
N GLU A 110 14.59 -54.75 -15.35
CA GLU A 110 13.33 -55.35 -14.90
C GLU A 110 13.30 -56.90 -15.04
N ALA A 111 13.98 -57.46 -16.05
CA ALA A 111 14.04 -58.91 -16.30
C ALA A 111 15.17 -59.62 -15.58
N VAL A 112 16.07 -58.88 -14.89
CA VAL A 112 17.30 -59.46 -14.31
C VAL A 112 17.36 -59.26 -12.79
N PHE A 113 16.76 -58.18 -12.29
CA PHE A 113 16.82 -57.83 -10.88
C PHE A 113 15.90 -58.73 -10.05
N LYS A 114 16.50 -59.66 -9.34
CA LYS A 114 15.80 -60.62 -8.47
C LYS A 114 15.89 -60.24 -7.00
N PHE A 115 14.89 -60.62 -6.23
CA PHE A 115 14.82 -60.39 -4.80
C PHE A 115 16.01 -61.09 -4.04
N GLY A 116 16.48 -62.22 -4.52
CA GLY A 116 17.66 -62.90 -3.97
C GLY A 116 18.88 -62.01 -3.85
N THR A 117 19.09 -61.08 -4.79
CA THR A 117 20.18 -60.09 -4.74
C THR A 117 20.13 -59.26 -3.44
N LEU A 118 18.95 -58.86 -3.01
CA LEU A 118 18.77 -58.07 -1.78
C LEU A 118 18.82 -58.92 -0.52
N ILE A 119 18.37 -60.19 -0.58
CA ILE A 119 18.50 -61.15 0.54
C ILE A 119 19.99 -61.40 0.83
N ASP A 120 20.81 -61.58 -0.21
CA ASP A 120 22.25 -61.84 -0.10
C ASP A 120 23.05 -60.67 0.50
N LEU A 121 22.54 -59.43 0.34
CA LEU A 121 23.17 -58.24 0.92
C LEU A 121 23.14 -58.22 2.45
N LYS A 122 22.26 -59.02 3.08
CA LYS A 122 22.07 -59.02 4.55
C LYS A 122 21.88 -57.62 5.11
N MET A 123 20.95 -56.84 4.52
CA MET A 123 20.71 -55.41 4.76
C MET A 123 20.49 -55.07 6.24
N PHE A 124 20.02 -56.04 7.06
CA PHE A 124 19.86 -55.90 8.50
C PHE A 124 21.16 -55.57 9.26
N ARG A 125 22.31 -55.71 8.63
CA ARG A 125 23.62 -55.35 9.24
C ARG A 125 23.89 -53.84 9.19
N GLN A 126 23.23 -53.13 8.28
CA GLN A 126 23.30 -51.69 8.09
C GLN A 126 21.87 -51.14 7.99
N GLN A 127 21.04 -51.56 8.95
CA GLN A 127 19.60 -51.24 8.93
C GLN A 127 19.34 -49.74 8.96
N GLU A 128 20.02 -48.98 9.83
CA GLU A 128 19.85 -47.55 9.99
C GLU A 128 20.17 -46.79 8.69
N GLU A 129 21.23 -47.22 7.99
CA GLU A 129 21.64 -46.59 6.72
C GLU A 129 20.65 -46.89 5.61
N VAL A 130 20.07 -48.08 5.54
CA VAL A 130 19.05 -48.45 4.55
C VAL A 130 17.72 -47.74 4.84
N GLU A 131 17.34 -47.63 6.12
CA GLU A 131 16.16 -46.88 6.55
C GLU A 131 16.32 -45.37 6.23
N ASP A 132 17.50 -44.80 6.50
CA ASP A 132 17.81 -43.39 6.16
C ASP A 132 17.78 -43.15 4.65
N LEU A 133 18.29 -44.08 3.85
CA LEU A 133 18.27 -44.00 2.39
C LEU A 133 16.84 -44.05 1.86
N ALA A 134 16.03 -45.04 2.29
CA ALA A 134 14.63 -45.15 1.87
C ALA A 134 13.79 -43.96 2.36
N GLY A 135 14.00 -43.52 3.61
CA GLY A 135 13.37 -42.32 4.16
C GLY A 135 13.81 -41.05 3.44
N GLY A 136 15.08 -41.02 2.99
CA GLY A 136 15.61 -39.97 2.11
C GLY A 136 14.88 -39.89 0.78
N ALA A 137 14.65 -41.05 0.14
CA ALA A 137 13.94 -41.16 -1.13
C ALA A 137 12.51 -40.54 -1.06
N VAL A 138 11.78 -40.84 0.02
CA VAL A 138 10.44 -40.26 0.24
C VAL A 138 10.50 -38.72 0.38
N LYS A 139 11.50 -38.21 1.13
CA LYS A 139 11.67 -36.76 1.30
C LYS A 139 12.10 -36.06 0.00
N GLU A 140 12.95 -36.72 -0.78
CA GLU A 140 13.32 -36.23 -2.12
C GLU A 140 12.12 -36.18 -3.07
N ALA A 141 11.26 -37.22 -3.06
CA ALA A 141 10.04 -37.25 -3.86
C ALA A 141 9.06 -36.16 -3.48
N GLN A 142 8.95 -35.82 -2.17
CA GLN A 142 8.14 -34.68 -1.73
C GLN A 142 8.68 -33.34 -2.24
N ILE A 143 9.99 -33.17 -2.31
CA ILE A 143 10.62 -31.98 -2.87
C ILE A 143 10.39 -31.91 -4.37
N GLU A 144 10.57 -33.03 -5.09
CA GLU A 144 10.30 -33.15 -6.53
C GLU A 144 8.86 -32.75 -6.86
N GLN A 145 7.88 -33.29 -6.12
CA GLN A 145 6.47 -32.96 -6.28
C GLN A 145 6.18 -31.46 -6.04
N LYS A 146 6.77 -30.87 -5.01
CA LYS A 146 6.60 -29.44 -4.75
C LYS A 146 7.22 -28.56 -5.85
N LEU A 147 8.37 -28.98 -6.40
CA LEU A 147 8.98 -28.29 -7.54
C LEU A 147 8.13 -28.39 -8.80
N GLU A 148 7.48 -29.53 -9.03
CA GLU A 148 6.52 -29.70 -10.13
C GLU A 148 5.30 -28.78 -9.93
N GLN A 149 4.78 -28.66 -8.72
CA GLN A 149 3.69 -27.73 -8.40
C GLN A 149 4.08 -26.27 -8.67
N VAL A 150 5.29 -25.85 -8.29
CA VAL A 150 5.80 -24.50 -8.62
C VAL A 150 5.89 -24.31 -10.14
N ASP A 151 6.39 -25.32 -10.87
CA ASP A 151 6.53 -25.28 -12.33
C ASP A 151 5.17 -25.14 -13.01
N GLU A 152 4.17 -25.92 -12.60
CA GLU A 152 2.80 -25.86 -13.12
C GLU A 152 2.15 -24.51 -12.78
N GLU A 153 2.20 -24.09 -11.52
CA GLU A 153 1.58 -22.83 -11.08
C GLU A 153 2.13 -21.63 -11.86
N TRP A 154 3.46 -21.52 -11.98
CA TRP A 154 4.08 -20.36 -12.64
C TRP A 154 4.03 -20.42 -14.17
N SER A 155 3.79 -21.58 -14.75
CA SER A 155 3.48 -21.69 -16.19
C SER A 155 2.13 -21.12 -16.56
N GLU A 156 1.17 -21.08 -15.63
CA GLU A 156 -0.19 -20.60 -15.83
C GLU A 156 -0.42 -19.15 -15.37
N GLN A 157 0.49 -18.57 -14.57
CA GLN A 157 0.33 -17.19 -14.07
C GLN A 157 0.43 -16.19 -15.23
N ILE A 158 -0.59 -15.32 -15.33
CA ILE A 158 -0.68 -14.29 -16.36
C ILE A 158 -0.89 -12.91 -15.77
N PHE A 159 -0.41 -11.89 -16.49
CA PHE A 159 -0.75 -10.50 -16.17
C PHE A 159 -2.14 -10.16 -16.68
N GLU A 160 -2.92 -9.48 -15.84
CA GLU A 160 -4.19 -8.89 -16.20
C GLU A 160 -4.11 -7.37 -16.25
N PHE A 161 -4.71 -6.80 -17.29
CA PHE A 161 -4.71 -5.37 -17.52
C PHE A 161 -6.12 -4.80 -17.43
N THR A 162 -6.23 -3.55 -17.00
CA THR A 162 -7.48 -2.80 -16.93
C THR A 162 -7.42 -1.57 -17.84
N LYS A 163 -8.60 -1.11 -18.26
CA LYS A 163 -8.74 0.04 -19.16
C LYS A 163 -8.32 1.33 -18.48
N TYR A 164 -7.53 2.10 -19.19
CA TYR A 164 -7.13 3.44 -18.75
C TYR A 164 -7.48 4.50 -19.79
N LYS A 165 -8.48 5.31 -19.47
CA LYS A 165 -8.99 6.38 -20.33
C LYS A 165 -9.29 5.84 -21.75
N HIS A 166 -8.77 6.53 -22.78
CA HIS A 166 -8.90 6.16 -24.20
C HIS A 166 -7.77 5.27 -24.73
N LYS A 167 -6.80 4.89 -23.86
CA LYS A 167 -5.59 4.15 -24.26
C LYS A 167 -5.77 2.62 -24.29
N GLY A 168 -6.91 2.12 -23.81
CA GLY A 168 -7.20 0.68 -23.75
C GLY A 168 -6.70 0.02 -22.47
N ASP A 169 -6.45 -1.29 -22.51
CA ASP A 169 -6.03 -2.11 -21.37
C ASP A 169 -4.53 -1.99 -21.17
N VAL A 170 -4.10 -0.96 -20.43
CA VAL A 170 -2.66 -0.58 -20.32
C VAL A 170 -2.16 -0.47 -18.89
N ILE A 171 -3.02 -0.68 -17.90
CA ILE A 171 -2.68 -0.59 -16.48
C ILE A 171 -2.84 -1.98 -15.86
N LEU A 172 -1.84 -2.45 -15.11
CA LEU A 172 -1.95 -3.68 -14.34
C LEU A 172 -3.12 -3.61 -13.37
N GLN A 173 -3.93 -4.65 -13.35
CA GLN A 173 -5.10 -4.73 -12.46
C GLN A 173 -4.60 -4.94 -11.03
N MET A 174 -4.87 -3.97 -10.15
CA MET A 174 -4.30 -3.95 -8.79
C MET A 174 -4.69 -5.16 -7.94
N SER A 175 -5.94 -5.67 -8.06
CA SER A 175 -6.40 -6.83 -7.29
C SER A 175 -5.63 -8.09 -7.65
N THR A 176 -5.55 -8.44 -8.94
CA THR A 176 -4.85 -9.65 -9.41
C THR A 176 -3.32 -9.52 -9.28
N THR A 177 -2.78 -8.30 -9.40
CA THR A 177 -1.36 -8.06 -9.14
C THR A 177 -1.03 -8.20 -7.65
N GLY A 178 -1.93 -7.81 -6.74
CA GLY A 178 -1.78 -8.05 -5.30
C GLY A 178 -1.74 -9.54 -4.97
N GLU A 179 -2.67 -10.32 -5.51
CA GLU A 179 -2.69 -11.79 -5.37
C GLU A 179 -1.42 -12.44 -5.96
N LEU A 180 -0.92 -11.91 -7.08
CA LEU A 180 0.34 -12.38 -7.68
C LEU A 180 1.54 -12.14 -6.76
N ILE A 181 1.62 -10.99 -6.09
CA ILE A 181 2.70 -10.67 -5.14
C ILE A 181 2.65 -11.62 -3.94
N GLU A 182 1.47 -11.89 -3.38
CA GLU A 182 1.32 -12.87 -2.28
C GLU A 182 1.80 -14.26 -2.69
N LYS A 183 1.44 -14.73 -3.90
CA LYS A 183 1.92 -16.00 -4.44
C LYS A 183 3.44 -16.02 -4.65
N LEU A 184 4.02 -14.89 -5.09
CA LEU A 184 5.48 -14.75 -5.25
C LEU A 184 6.20 -14.92 -3.91
N GLU A 185 5.73 -14.25 -2.86
CA GLU A 185 6.30 -14.35 -1.51
C GLU A 185 6.22 -15.78 -0.97
N ASP A 186 5.06 -16.44 -1.13
CA ASP A 186 4.85 -17.81 -0.71
C ASP A 186 5.77 -18.80 -1.46
N ALA A 187 5.87 -18.67 -2.78
CA ALA A 187 6.73 -19.53 -3.59
C ALA A 187 8.22 -19.31 -3.26
N GLN A 188 8.65 -18.06 -3.06
CA GLN A 188 10.03 -17.74 -2.65
C GLN A 188 10.36 -18.34 -1.27
N MET A 189 9.42 -18.25 -0.33
CA MET A 189 9.58 -18.85 1.00
C MET A 189 9.70 -20.38 0.93
N GLN A 190 8.85 -21.04 0.12
CA GLN A 190 8.90 -22.49 -0.10
C GLN A 190 10.22 -22.92 -0.74
N LEU A 191 10.66 -22.24 -1.80
CA LEU A 191 11.93 -22.52 -2.49
C LEU A 191 13.13 -22.27 -1.58
N GLY A 192 13.10 -21.23 -0.76
CA GLY A 192 14.11 -20.95 0.27
C GLY A 192 14.22 -22.07 1.30
N GLY A 193 13.08 -22.62 1.74
CA GLY A 193 13.01 -23.80 2.60
C GLY A 193 13.58 -25.06 1.94
N MET A 194 13.32 -25.25 0.64
CA MET A 194 13.90 -26.35 -0.12
C MET A 194 15.41 -26.19 -0.30
N ALA A 195 15.91 -24.99 -0.59
CA ALA A 195 17.34 -24.73 -0.81
C ALA A 195 18.21 -25.10 0.41
N THR A 196 17.67 -24.99 1.62
CA THR A 196 18.36 -25.33 2.88
C THR A 196 18.21 -26.79 3.29
N ASN A 197 17.36 -27.57 2.60
CA ASN A 197 17.08 -28.96 2.96
C ASN A 197 18.18 -29.88 2.42
N ARG A 198 18.70 -30.78 3.25
CA ARG A 198 19.73 -31.77 2.87
C ARG A 198 19.31 -32.70 1.73
N TYR A 199 18.01 -32.95 1.59
CA TYR A 199 17.46 -33.86 0.55
C TYR A 199 17.20 -33.12 -0.78
N SER A 200 17.51 -31.83 -0.87
CA SER A 200 17.38 -31.06 -2.11
C SER A 200 18.59 -31.15 -3.04
N ASN A 201 19.66 -31.82 -2.62
CA ASN A 201 20.90 -31.90 -3.39
C ASN A 201 20.70 -32.33 -4.86
N PRO A 202 19.87 -33.32 -5.21
CA PRO A 202 19.63 -33.71 -6.60
C PRO A 202 18.91 -32.64 -7.42
N PHE A 203 18.16 -31.74 -6.75
CA PHE A 203 17.31 -30.71 -7.37
C PHE A 203 17.88 -29.30 -7.21
N LYS A 204 19.07 -29.17 -6.62
CA LYS A 204 19.66 -27.86 -6.24
C LYS A 204 19.75 -26.88 -7.40
N SER A 205 20.09 -27.35 -8.60
CA SER A 205 20.12 -26.50 -9.80
C SER A 205 18.72 -25.98 -10.10
N LYS A 206 17.70 -26.87 -10.15
CA LYS A 206 16.31 -26.48 -10.48
C LYS A 206 15.72 -25.54 -9.41
N VAL A 207 16.03 -25.78 -8.13
CA VAL A 207 15.61 -24.90 -7.02
C VAL A 207 16.23 -23.51 -7.17
N ASN A 208 17.53 -23.43 -7.43
CA ASN A 208 18.21 -22.14 -7.61
C ASN A 208 17.74 -21.40 -8.86
N ASP A 209 17.46 -22.10 -9.94
CA ASP A 209 16.92 -21.53 -11.17
C ASP A 209 15.55 -20.87 -10.90
N TRP A 210 14.67 -21.56 -10.15
CA TRP A 210 13.37 -20.99 -9.76
C TRP A 210 13.51 -19.83 -8.78
N ILE A 211 14.41 -19.89 -7.81
CA ILE A 211 14.70 -18.76 -6.92
C ILE A 211 15.12 -17.53 -7.73
N THR A 212 16.01 -17.72 -8.69
CA THR A 212 16.47 -16.62 -9.55
C THR A 212 15.34 -16.06 -10.41
N LYS A 213 14.54 -16.93 -11.05
CA LYS A 213 13.38 -16.52 -11.85
C LYS A 213 12.39 -15.70 -11.04
N LEU A 214 11.95 -16.22 -9.89
CA LEU A 214 10.94 -15.54 -9.08
C LEU A 214 11.48 -14.29 -8.37
N SER A 215 12.77 -14.22 -8.04
CA SER A 215 13.38 -12.98 -7.54
C SER A 215 13.38 -11.89 -8.61
N THR A 216 13.74 -12.24 -9.84
CA THR A 216 13.69 -11.29 -10.97
C THR A 216 12.25 -10.85 -11.26
N VAL A 217 11.28 -11.78 -11.22
CA VAL A 217 9.85 -11.46 -11.38
C VAL A 217 9.40 -10.45 -10.32
N SER A 218 9.76 -10.68 -9.04
CA SER A 218 9.41 -9.77 -7.94
C SER A 218 9.98 -8.36 -8.16
N GLU A 219 11.26 -8.25 -8.48
CA GLU A 219 11.93 -6.98 -8.74
C GLU A 219 11.28 -6.22 -9.92
N ILE A 220 10.95 -6.92 -10.99
CA ILE A 220 10.33 -6.33 -12.19
C ILE A 220 8.89 -5.88 -11.90
N VAL A 221 8.10 -6.68 -11.18
CA VAL A 221 6.72 -6.32 -10.83
C VAL A 221 6.69 -5.09 -9.91
N GLU A 222 7.54 -5.05 -8.89
CA GLU A 222 7.67 -3.87 -8.01
C GLU A 222 8.06 -2.61 -8.79
N MET A 223 9.07 -2.73 -9.63
CA MET A 223 9.52 -1.61 -10.47
C MET A 223 8.43 -1.17 -11.45
N TRP A 224 7.69 -2.11 -12.04
CA TRP A 224 6.58 -1.79 -12.93
C TRP A 224 5.48 -1.04 -12.21
N LEU A 225 5.10 -1.43 -11.00
CA LEU A 225 4.11 -0.71 -10.20
C LEU A 225 4.56 0.73 -9.89
N ILE A 226 5.83 0.93 -9.57
CA ILE A 226 6.41 2.27 -9.37
C ILE A 226 6.30 3.09 -10.66
N VAL A 227 6.76 2.53 -11.78
CA VAL A 227 6.70 3.18 -13.11
C VAL A 227 5.25 3.51 -13.48
N GLN A 228 4.32 2.58 -13.29
CA GLN A 228 2.91 2.77 -13.59
C GLN A 228 2.30 3.92 -12.76
N ASN A 229 2.55 3.96 -11.47
CA ASN A 229 2.03 5.02 -10.61
C ASN A 229 2.58 6.40 -11.01
N MET A 230 3.88 6.48 -11.28
CA MET A 230 4.51 7.71 -11.76
C MET A 230 4.00 8.10 -13.16
N TYR A 231 3.81 7.13 -14.05
CA TYR A 231 3.28 7.35 -15.38
C TYR A 231 1.85 7.90 -15.34
N VAL A 232 0.96 7.30 -14.55
CA VAL A 232 -0.43 7.77 -14.38
C VAL A 232 -0.48 9.20 -13.87
N TYR A 233 0.36 9.53 -12.88
CA TYR A 233 0.47 10.88 -12.34
C TYR A 233 0.97 11.88 -13.39
N MET A 234 2.06 11.55 -14.09
CA MET A 234 2.64 12.43 -15.13
C MET A 234 1.73 12.57 -16.36
N GLU A 235 1.01 11.50 -16.71
CA GLU A 235 0.03 11.56 -17.82
C GLU A 235 -1.09 12.53 -17.52
N ALA A 236 -1.60 12.56 -16.29
CA ALA A 236 -2.61 13.53 -15.89
C ALA A 236 -2.09 14.98 -15.98
N VAL A 237 -0.82 15.20 -15.64
CA VAL A 237 -0.18 16.55 -15.71
C VAL A 237 0.06 16.99 -17.16
N PHE A 238 0.63 16.11 -17.99
CA PHE A 238 1.02 16.46 -19.36
C PHE A 238 -0.08 16.24 -20.41
N SER A 239 -1.26 15.73 -20.01
CA SER A 239 -2.47 15.72 -20.86
C SER A 239 -3.19 17.06 -20.87
N GLY A 240 -2.92 17.95 -19.93
CA GLY A 240 -3.56 19.28 -19.79
C GLY A 240 -2.81 20.38 -20.54
N GLY A 241 -3.60 21.32 -21.15
CA GLY A 241 -3.08 22.24 -22.18
C GLY A 241 -2.03 23.27 -21.77
N ASP A 242 -2.12 23.91 -20.58
CA ASP A 242 -1.27 25.07 -20.25
C ASP A 242 0.08 24.68 -19.63
N ILE A 243 0.17 23.58 -18.89
CA ILE A 243 1.43 23.06 -18.33
C ILE A 243 2.37 22.61 -19.45
N VAL A 244 1.85 21.98 -20.49
CA VAL A 244 2.63 21.57 -21.68
C VAL A 244 3.31 22.76 -22.36
N LYS A 245 2.63 23.92 -22.40
CA LYS A 245 3.21 25.16 -22.96
C LYS A 245 4.32 25.75 -22.08
N GLN A 246 4.20 25.57 -20.77
CA GLN A 246 5.16 26.11 -19.79
C GLN A 246 6.38 25.20 -19.61
N LEU A 247 6.23 23.87 -19.82
CA LEU A 247 7.27 22.84 -19.71
C LEU A 247 7.42 22.01 -21.00
N PRO A 248 7.79 22.63 -22.13
CA PRO A 248 7.82 21.95 -23.44
C PRO A 248 8.89 20.84 -23.54
N ALA A 249 10.01 20.97 -22.83
CA ALA A 249 11.07 19.98 -22.81
C ALA A 249 10.62 18.69 -22.09
N GLU A 250 9.97 18.86 -20.94
CA GLU A 250 9.42 17.77 -20.13
C GLU A 250 8.25 17.10 -20.84
N ALA A 251 7.39 17.85 -21.49
CA ALA A 251 6.29 17.33 -22.29
C ALA A 251 6.82 16.46 -23.45
N LYS A 252 7.90 16.87 -24.12
CA LYS A 252 8.56 16.06 -25.16
C LYS A 252 9.19 14.80 -24.56
N ARG A 253 9.84 14.90 -23.39
CA ARG A 253 10.40 13.75 -22.66
C ARG A 253 9.30 12.77 -22.29
N PHE A 254 8.21 13.26 -21.72
CA PHE A 254 7.04 12.44 -21.36
C PHE A 254 6.42 11.74 -22.58
N ASN A 255 6.34 12.36 -23.72
CA ASN A 255 5.85 11.73 -24.95
C ASN A 255 6.74 10.52 -25.38
N ASN A 256 8.05 10.59 -25.15
CA ASN A 256 8.94 9.45 -25.38
C ASN A 256 8.72 8.33 -24.33
N ILE A 257 8.52 8.72 -23.07
CA ILE A 257 8.15 7.80 -21.99
C ILE A 257 6.83 7.09 -22.30
N ASP A 258 5.82 7.83 -22.73
CA ASP A 258 4.52 7.30 -23.11
C ASP A 258 4.64 6.20 -24.19
N LYS A 259 5.39 6.48 -25.26
CA LYS A 259 5.65 5.52 -26.33
C LYS A 259 6.39 4.26 -25.84
N ALA A 260 7.37 4.44 -24.94
CA ALA A 260 8.14 3.31 -24.41
C ALA A 260 7.28 2.48 -23.44
N PHE A 261 6.52 3.14 -22.56
CA PHE A 261 5.59 2.47 -21.66
C PHE A 261 4.53 1.67 -22.41
N MET A 262 3.92 2.26 -23.43
CA MET A 262 2.94 1.57 -24.27
C MET A 262 3.51 0.34 -24.99
N ARG A 263 4.80 0.37 -25.39
CA ARG A 263 5.47 -0.81 -25.95
C ARG A 263 5.64 -1.92 -24.92
N VAL A 264 6.08 -1.55 -23.71
CA VAL A 264 6.23 -2.49 -22.58
C VAL A 264 4.92 -3.21 -22.33
N VAL A 265 3.83 -2.46 -22.15
CA VAL A 265 2.50 -3.00 -21.88
C VAL A 265 1.99 -3.86 -23.05
N SER A 266 2.18 -3.41 -24.30
CA SER A 266 1.77 -4.19 -25.49
C SER A 266 2.50 -5.52 -25.55
N THR A 267 3.82 -5.54 -25.37
CA THR A 267 4.62 -6.76 -25.35
C THR A 267 4.18 -7.72 -24.24
N ALA A 268 3.92 -7.19 -23.05
CA ALA A 268 3.42 -7.99 -21.93
C ALA A 268 2.01 -8.53 -22.16
N GLY A 269 1.14 -7.76 -22.81
CA GLY A 269 -0.20 -8.18 -23.22
C GLY A 269 -0.21 -9.28 -24.29
N ASP A 270 0.80 -9.29 -25.17
CA ASP A 270 0.97 -10.32 -26.19
C ASP A 270 1.50 -11.63 -25.60
N ILE A 271 2.50 -11.57 -24.71
CA ILE A 271 3.13 -12.74 -24.05
C ILE A 271 2.22 -13.30 -22.96
N LYS A 272 1.68 -12.46 -22.12
CA LYS A 272 0.81 -12.71 -20.96
C LYS A 272 1.48 -13.42 -19.78
N ASN A 273 2.24 -14.51 -20.00
CA ASN A 273 2.85 -15.26 -18.91
C ASN A 273 3.83 -14.38 -18.10
N VAL A 274 3.70 -14.42 -16.78
CA VAL A 274 4.45 -13.55 -15.86
C VAL A 274 5.96 -13.81 -15.92
N VAL A 275 6.36 -15.09 -15.95
CA VAL A 275 7.78 -15.48 -15.95
C VAL A 275 8.44 -15.12 -17.28
N GLU A 276 7.77 -15.41 -18.40
CA GLU A 276 8.27 -15.07 -19.72
C GLU A 276 8.41 -13.56 -19.92
N VAL A 277 7.43 -12.77 -19.44
CA VAL A 277 7.48 -11.30 -19.52
C VAL A 277 8.61 -10.73 -18.69
N CYS A 278 8.82 -11.22 -17.46
CA CYS A 278 9.76 -10.59 -16.53
C CYS A 278 11.17 -11.16 -16.62
N TYR A 279 11.30 -12.48 -16.77
CA TYR A 279 12.61 -13.16 -16.71
C TYR A 279 13.20 -13.42 -18.09
N GLU A 280 12.39 -13.86 -19.05
CA GLU A 280 12.88 -14.23 -20.38
C GLU A 280 12.96 -13.03 -21.34
N ASN A 281 12.47 -11.86 -20.91
CA ASN A 281 12.42 -10.65 -21.73
C ASN A 281 13.48 -9.62 -21.26
N ASP A 282 14.68 -9.67 -21.80
CA ASP A 282 15.75 -8.72 -21.53
C ASP A 282 15.34 -7.25 -21.77
N GLN A 283 14.45 -7.01 -22.72
CA GLN A 283 13.96 -5.66 -23.03
C GLN A 283 13.18 -5.08 -21.83
N MET A 284 12.41 -5.90 -21.13
CA MET A 284 11.65 -5.49 -19.97
C MET A 284 12.58 -5.04 -18.84
N GLN A 285 13.60 -5.86 -18.54
CA GLN A 285 14.59 -5.61 -17.51
C GLN A 285 15.42 -4.33 -17.77
N GLN A 286 15.60 -3.93 -19.01
CA GLN A 286 16.34 -2.71 -19.37
C GLN A 286 15.44 -1.48 -19.47
N THR A 287 14.19 -1.66 -19.95
CA THR A 287 13.30 -0.52 -20.23
C THR A 287 12.68 0.04 -18.95
N LEU A 288 12.31 -0.80 -17.97
CA LEU A 288 11.70 -0.30 -16.74
C LEU A 288 12.63 0.60 -15.90
N PRO A 289 13.91 0.26 -15.65
CA PRO A 289 14.84 1.16 -14.99
C PRO A 289 15.02 2.49 -15.74
N TYR A 290 15.12 2.42 -17.07
CA TYR A 290 15.18 3.62 -17.90
C TYR A 290 13.93 4.50 -17.76
N LEU A 291 12.73 3.89 -17.75
CA LEU A 291 11.47 4.62 -17.56
C LEU A 291 11.41 5.25 -16.18
N THR A 292 11.84 4.54 -15.13
CA THR A 292 11.93 5.07 -13.76
C THR A 292 12.79 6.32 -13.74
N GLU A 293 14.02 6.25 -14.27
CA GLU A 293 14.93 7.41 -14.32
C GLU A 293 14.33 8.59 -15.07
N GLN A 294 13.73 8.35 -16.23
CA GLN A 294 13.15 9.44 -17.04
C GLN A 294 11.91 10.06 -16.36
N LEU A 295 11.07 9.26 -15.69
CA LEU A 295 9.94 9.74 -14.90
C LEU A 295 10.39 10.55 -13.68
N GLU A 296 11.42 10.10 -12.97
CA GLU A 296 12.03 10.85 -11.86
C GLU A 296 12.56 12.22 -12.31
N LEU A 297 13.20 12.28 -13.47
CA LEU A 297 13.66 13.55 -14.06
C LEU A 297 12.47 14.48 -14.38
N CYS A 298 11.38 13.94 -14.93
CA CYS A 298 10.15 14.72 -15.15
C CYS A 298 9.56 15.21 -13.83
N GLN A 299 9.48 14.37 -12.81
CA GLN A 299 8.97 14.71 -11.49
C GLN A 299 9.83 15.80 -10.83
N LYS A 300 11.15 15.68 -10.91
CA LYS A 300 12.08 16.66 -10.36
C LYS A 300 11.93 18.04 -11.01
N SER A 301 11.81 18.05 -12.35
CA SER A 301 11.55 19.30 -13.09
C SER A 301 10.20 19.91 -12.74
N LEU A 302 9.16 19.07 -12.59
CA LEU A 302 7.82 19.51 -12.18
C LEU A 302 7.84 20.10 -10.77
N THR A 303 8.49 19.45 -9.81
CA THR A 303 8.64 19.95 -8.44
C THR A 303 9.35 21.32 -8.43
N ALA A 304 10.47 21.45 -9.15
CA ALA A 304 11.17 22.72 -9.27
C ALA A 304 10.31 23.83 -9.91
N PHE A 305 9.49 23.47 -10.89
CA PHE A 305 8.51 24.40 -11.47
C PHE A 305 7.46 24.85 -10.45
N LEU A 306 6.87 23.91 -9.71
CA LEU A 306 5.88 24.23 -8.66
C LEU A 306 6.50 25.11 -7.56
N ASP A 307 7.72 24.83 -7.15
CA ASP A 307 8.43 25.65 -6.16
C ASP A 307 8.66 27.09 -6.67
N THR A 308 8.96 27.25 -7.96
CA THR A 308 9.06 28.58 -8.58
C THR A 308 7.71 29.32 -8.53
N LYS A 309 6.60 28.61 -8.78
CA LYS A 309 5.25 29.18 -8.69
C LYS A 309 4.87 29.54 -7.25
N ARG A 310 5.23 28.70 -6.28
CA ARG A 310 5.06 28.97 -4.85
C ARG A 310 5.85 30.19 -4.38
N ALA A 311 7.07 30.36 -4.87
CA ALA A 311 7.88 31.55 -4.57
C ALA A 311 7.27 32.82 -5.13
N GLN A 312 6.60 32.76 -6.29
CA GLN A 312 5.93 33.92 -6.90
C GLN A 312 4.62 34.28 -6.20
N PHE A 313 3.85 33.30 -5.74
CA PHE A 313 2.63 33.48 -4.95
C PHE A 313 2.65 32.58 -3.71
N PRO A 314 3.10 33.08 -2.54
CA PRO A 314 3.38 32.23 -1.35
C PRO A 314 2.15 31.47 -0.80
N ARG A 315 0.92 31.90 -1.09
CA ARG A 315 -0.28 31.14 -0.68
C ARG A 315 -0.37 29.76 -1.33
N PHE A 316 0.34 29.51 -2.43
CA PHE A 316 0.45 28.18 -3.02
C PHE A 316 1.14 27.14 -2.14
N TYR A 317 1.88 27.56 -1.09
CA TYR A 317 2.43 26.64 -0.09
C TYR A 317 1.36 25.92 0.76
N PHE A 318 0.15 26.49 0.84
CA PHE A 318 -0.98 25.87 1.55
C PHE A 318 -1.81 24.93 0.68
N VAL A 319 -1.45 24.78 -0.59
CA VAL A 319 -2.17 23.95 -1.56
C VAL A 319 -1.35 22.71 -1.90
N SER A 320 -2.01 21.55 -1.97
CA SER A 320 -1.36 20.30 -2.39
C SER A 320 -0.89 20.34 -3.84
N ASP A 321 0.15 19.58 -4.20
CA ASP A 321 0.67 19.53 -5.57
C ASP A 321 -0.40 19.22 -6.62
N PRO A 322 -1.29 18.20 -6.43
CA PRO A 322 -2.35 17.91 -7.41
C PRO A 322 -3.29 19.09 -7.62
N THR A 323 -3.75 19.72 -6.53
CA THR A 323 -4.64 20.87 -6.60
C THR A 323 -3.95 22.09 -7.23
N LEU A 324 -2.68 22.32 -6.92
CA LEU A 324 -1.89 23.39 -7.53
C LEU A 324 -1.75 23.20 -9.04
N LEU A 325 -1.49 21.98 -9.48
CA LEU A 325 -1.43 21.64 -10.91
C LEU A 325 -2.77 21.88 -11.62
N GLU A 326 -3.88 21.52 -10.98
CA GLU A 326 -5.23 21.79 -11.48
C GLU A 326 -5.46 23.30 -11.61
N ILE A 327 -5.17 24.07 -10.58
CA ILE A 327 -5.26 25.52 -10.59
C ILE A 327 -4.41 26.13 -11.73
N LEU A 328 -3.15 25.70 -11.87
CA LEU A 328 -2.24 26.16 -12.92
C LEU A 328 -2.73 25.79 -14.32
N SER A 329 -3.44 24.67 -14.48
CA SER A 329 -4.01 24.25 -15.77
C SER A 329 -5.24 25.07 -16.18
N LEU A 330 -5.93 25.66 -15.20
CA LEU A 330 -7.11 26.52 -15.39
C LEU A 330 -6.78 28.02 -15.44
N GLY A 331 -5.50 28.36 -15.34
CA GLY A 331 -5.05 29.76 -15.20
C GLY A 331 -5.48 30.73 -16.32
N SER A 332 -5.79 30.23 -17.50
CA SER A 332 -6.29 31.00 -18.64
C SER A 332 -7.79 31.29 -18.58
N ASP A 333 -8.57 30.66 -17.69
CA ASP A 333 -10.00 30.92 -17.47
C ASP A 333 -10.26 31.24 -15.98
N PRO A 334 -10.12 32.54 -15.57
CA PRO A 334 -10.22 32.92 -14.16
C PRO A 334 -11.49 32.47 -13.43
N PRO A 335 -12.71 32.47 -14.05
CA PRO A 335 -13.89 31.93 -13.38
C PRO A 335 -13.78 30.47 -12.97
N SER A 336 -13.07 29.63 -13.74
CA SER A 336 -12.88 28.21 -13.44
C SER A 336 -11.91 27.94 -12.25
N VAL A 337 -11.14 28.97 -11.84
CA VAL A 337 -10.25 28.88 -10.66
C VAL A 337 -11.00 29.18 -9.35
N THR A 338 -12.12 29.88 -9.41
CA THR A 338 -12.90 30.27 -8.23
C THR A 338 -13.25 29.11 -7.28
N PRO A 339 -13.68 27.91 -7.73
CA PRO A 339 -13.98 26.79 -6.84
C PRO A 339 -12.78 26.34 -5.99
N HIS A 340 -11.55 26.63 -6.42
CA HIS A 340 -10.32 26.27 -5.71
C HIS A 340 -9.89 27.28 -4.64
N PHE A 341 -10.57 28.43 -4.52
CA PHE A 341 -10.21 29.44 -3.52
C PHE A 341 -10.19 28.89 -2.10
N GLN A 342 -11.17 28.06 -1.76
CA GLN A 342 -11.25 27.42 -0.44
C GLN A 342 -10.29 26.22 -0.25
N SER A 343 -9.59 25.79 -1.29
CA SER A 343 -8.62 24.67 -1.22
C SER A 343 -7.28 25.07 -0.59
N GLY A 344 -7.26 26.10 0.24
CA GLY A 344 -6.08 26.61 0.95
C GLY A 344 -5.56 27.96 0.43
N LEU A 345 -6.07 28.49 -0.69
CA LEU A 345 -5.66 29.80 -1.22
C LEU A 345 -6.16 30.94 -0.35
N PHE A 346 -7.43 30.88 0.05
CA PHE A 346 -8.11 31.89 0.86
C PHE A 346 -8.92 31.20 1.96
N ASP A 347 -8.87 31.76 3.16
CA ASP A 347 -9.61 31.25 4.30
C ASP A 347 -11.10 31.68 4.23
N SER A 348 -11.36 32.93 3.89
CA SER A 348 -12.70 33.51 3.97
C SER A 348 -13.32 33.87 2.60
N LEU A 349 -12.52 34.00 1.55
CA LEU A 349 -13.00 34.27 0.20
C LEU A 349 -13.53 33.00 -0.45
N THR A 350 -14.82 32.99 -0.84
CA THR A 350 -15.44 31.83 -1.48
C THR A 350 -15.69 32.03 -2.95
N GLU A 351 -16.12 33.24 -3.34
CA GLU A 351 -16.53 33.54 -4.69
C GLU A 351 -16.13 34.96 -5.09
N VAL A 352 -15.93 35.17 -6.39
CA VAL A 352 -15.70 36.44 -7.01
C VAL A 352 -16.64 36.58 -8.21
N THR A 353 -17.35 37.71 -8.32
CA THR A 353 -18.19 38.00 -9.46
C THR A 353 -17.38 38.67 -10.57
N PHE A 354 -17.53 38.15 -11.78
CA PHE A 354 -16.90 38.69 -12.98
C PHE A 354 -17.90 39.56 -13.80
N ASP A 355 -17.35 40.47 -14.58
CA ASP A 355 -18.15 41.24 -15.53
C ASP A 355 -18.74 40.32 -16.61
N LYS A 356 -20.00 40.57 -17.00
CA LYS A 356 -20.71 39.74 -17.98
C LYS A 356 -20.11 39.80 -19.39
N GLN A 357 -19.45 40.91 -19.73
CA GLN A 357 -18.84 41.15 -21.05
C GLN A 357 -17.35 40.81 -21.05
N ASP A 358 -16.69 41.00 -19.91
CA ASP A 358 -15.26 40.78 -19.75
C ASP A 358 -14.99 39.88 -18.53
N LYS A 359 -14.83 38.60 -18.78
CA LYS A 359 -14.54 37.57 -17.76
C LYS A 359 -13.20 37.73 -17.05
N THR A 360 -12.37 38.67 -17.47
CA THR A 360 -11.12 39.00 -16.76
C THR A 360 -11.31 40.06 -15.69
N LYS A 361 -12.46 40.71 -15.65
CA LYS A 361 -12.76 41.84 -14.77
C LYS A 361 -13.56 41.41 -13.55
N MET A 362 -12.91 41.38 -12.38
CA MET A 362 -13.49 41.04 -11.08
C MET A 362 -14.15 42.29 -10.44
N LEU A 363 -15.42 42.17 -10.04
CA LEU A 363 -16.24 43.29 -9.55
C LEU A 363 -16.48 43.23 -8.05
N GLU A 364 -16.79 42.07 -7.52
CA GLU A 364 -17.22 41.86 -6.14
C GLU A 364 -16.62 40.56 -5.59
N MET A 365 -16.42 40.51 -4.27
CA MET A 365 -15.96 39.33 -3.54
C MET A 365 -16.96 38.90 -2.47
N PHE A 366 -17.08 37.61 -2.22
CA PHE A 366 -18.05 37.03 -1.29
C PHE A 366 -17.37 36.17 -0.24
N SER A 367 -17.87 36.28 1.00
CA SER A 367 -17.47 35.40 2.12
C SER A 367 -18.28 34.10 2.13
N GLN A 368 -17.93 33.17 3.02
CA GLN A 368 -18.71 31.96 3.27
C GLN A 368 -20.15 32.21 3.73
N GLN A 369 -20.40 33.37 4.32
CA GLN A 369 -21.73 33.82 4.76
C GLN A 369 -22.46 34.63 3.71
N ASN A 370 -21.98 34.65 2.45
CA ASN A 370 -22.49 35.47 1.35
C ASN A 370 -22.41 36.98 1.61
N GLU A 371 -21.52 37.41 2.49
CA GLU A 371 -21.28 38.83 2.67
C GLU A 371 -20.53 39.39 1.46
N CYS A 372 -21.09 40.40 0.81
CA CYS A 372 -20.55 40.98 -0.43
C CYS A 372 -19.72 42.22 -0.14
N VAL A 373 -18.53 42.28 -0.71
CA VAL A 373 -17.67 43.47 -0.73
C VAL A 373 -17.28 43.79 -2.16
N LYS A 374 -17.58 45.01 -2.60
CA LYS A 374 -17.20 45.50 -3.94
C LYS A 374 -15.72 45.86 -3.97
N PHE A 375 -15.09 45.67 -5.12
CA PHE A 375 -13.76 46.22 -5.34
C PHE A 375 -13.86 47.71 -5.56
N VAL A 376 -13.34 48.46 -4.59
CA VAL A 376 -13.43 49.93 -4.55
C VAL A 376 -12.10 50.55 -4.12
N LYS A 377 -11.93 51.80 -4.48
CA LYS A 377 -10.83 52.64 -4.00
C LYS A 377 -11.40 53.98 -3.51
N GLU A 378 -10.92 54.48 -2.40
CA GLU A 378 -11.29 55.75 -1.87
C GLU A 378 -10.54 56.88 -2.61
N ASN A 379 -11.29 57.83 -3.14
CA ASN A 379 -10.80 59.06 -3.74
C ASN A 379 -11.61 60.24 -3.20
N ASP A 380 -10.94 61.17 -2.54
CA ASP A 380 -11.55 62.41 -2.00
C ASP A 380 -12.84 62.17 -1.17
N GLY A 381 -12.87 61.12 -0.34
CA GLY A 381 -14.00 60.78 0.51
C GLY A 381 -15.15 60.03 -0.20
N VAL A 382 -14.93 59.54 -1.43
CA VAL A 382 -15.89 58.76 -2.21
C VAL A 382 -15.28 57.39 -2.54
N LEU A 383 -16.08 56.31 -2.44
CA LEU A 383 -15.67 54.97 -2.88
C LEU A 383 -15.98 54.80 -4.37
N ASP A 384 -14.95 54.93 -5.19
CA ASP A 384 -15.06 54.70 -6.63
C ASP A 384 -14.89 53.18 -6.95
N PRO A 385 -15.67 52.63 -7.91
CA PRO A 385 -15.46 51.26 -8.38
C PRO A 385 -14.05 51.08 -8.92
N ALA A 386 -13.32 50.12 -8.38
CA ALA A 386 -11.94 49.79 -8.76
C ALA A 386 -11.78 48.28 -9.06
N PRO A 387 -12.38 47.80 -10.17
CA PRO A 387 -12.36 46.39 -10.49
C PRO A 387 -10.93 45.86 -10.67
N VAL A 388 -10.71 44.63 -10.21
CA VAL A 388 -9.41 43.96 -10.33
C VAL A 388 -9.37 43.18 -11.63
N MET A 389 -8.25 43.25 -12.35
CA MET A 389 -8.08 42.61 -13.64
C MET A 389 -7.33 41.28 -13.51
N ALA A 390 -7.95 40.17 -13.89
CA ALA A 390 -7.35 38.85 -13.96
C ALA A 390 -6.59 38.67 -15.28
N VAL A 391 -5.45 39.34 -15.41
CA VAL A 391 -4.63 39.36 -16.63
C VAL A 391 -3.22 38.81 -16.34
N GLY A 392 -2.64 38.11 -17.31
CA GLY A 392 -1.30 37.52 -17.18
C GLY A 392 -1.31 36.12 -16.62
N ASN A 393 -0.20 35.72 -15.99
CA ASN A 393 -0.11 34.42 -15.35
C ASN A 393 -0.97 34.36 -14.08
N ILE A 394 -1.36 33.15 -13.69
CA ILE A 394 -2.30 32.98 -12.56
C ILE A 394 -1.75 33.56 -11.25
N GLU A 395 -0.47 33.35 -10.97
CA GLU A 395 0.18 33.94 -9.80
C GLU A 395 0.12 35.45 -9.77
N SER A 396 0.20 36.10 -10.93
CA SER A 396 0.16 37.56 -11.05
C SER A 396 -1.23 38.13 -10.78
N TRP A 397 -2.28 37.54 -11.35
CA TRP A 397 -3.64 38.05 -11.12
C TRP A 397 -4.20 37.63 -9.75
N LEU A 398 -3.77 36.49 -9.17
CA LEU A 398 -4.09 36.16 -7.78
C LEU A 398 -3.43 37.12 -6.80
N GLN A 399 -2.21 37.56 -7.10
CA GLN A 399 -1.56 38.64 -6.32
C GLN A 399 -2.32 39.96 -6.45
N ALA A 400 -2.73 40.34 -7.67
CA ALA A 400 -3.53 41.50 -7.89
C ALA A 400 -4.90 41.43 -7.17
N LEU A 401 -5.50 40.21 -7.10
CA LEU A 401 -6.71 39.99 -6.31
C LEU A 401 -6.48 40.26 -4.82
N VAL A 402 -5.39 39.73 -4.23
CA VAL A 402 -5.04 40.00 -2.83
C VAL A 402 -4.84 41.50 -2.57
N GLU A 403 -4.12 42.17 -3.45
CA GLU A 403 -3.89 43.63 -3.35
C GLU A 403 -5.19 44.41 -3.47
N GLY A 404 -6.04 44.05 -4.44
CA GLY A 404 -7.36 44.67 -4.62
C GLY A 404 -8.30 44.48 -3.44
N MET A 405 -8.30 43.27 -2.84
CA MET A 405 -9.04 42.97 -1.61
C MET A 405 -8.56 43.86 -0.46
N GLN A 406 -7.25 43.97 -0.24
CA GLN A 406 -6.67 44.77 0.83
C GLN A 406 -6.98 46.25 0.65
N GLU A 407 -6.85 46.76 -0.57
CA GLU A 407 -7.16 48.18 -0.88
C GLU A 407 -8.64 48.50 -0.69
N SER A 408 -9.53 47.62 -1.18
CA SER A 408 -10.98 47.81 -1.02
C SER A 408 -11.39 47.78 0.47
N ILE A 409 -10.85 46.88 1.26
CA ILE A 409 -11.13 46.79 2.69
C ILE A 409 -10.57 48.03 3.42
N ARG A 410 -9.33 48.47 3.12
CA ARG A 410 -8.77 49.73 3.70
C ARG A 410 -9.62 50.95 3.38
N SER A 411 -10.04 51.07 2.13
CA SER A 411 -10.91 52.16 1.69
C SER A 411 -12.26 52.15 2.41
N THR A 412 -12.86 50.94 2.55
CA THR A 412 -14.14 50.78 3.27
C THR A 412 -13.98 51.06 4.78
N ILE A 413 -12.84 50.67 5.41
CA ILE A 413 -12.57 51.02 6.82
C ILE A 413 -12.46 52.51 7.03
N LYS A 414 -11.79 53.24 6.14
CA LYS A 414 -11.72 54.70 6.24
C LYS A 414 -13.10 55.33 6.22
N MET A 415 -13.93 54.94 5.25
CA MET A 415 -15.31 55.41 5.14
C MET A 415 -16.16 55.06 6.37
N ALA A 416 -16.02 53.82 6.89
CA ALA A 416 -16.72 53.38 8.09
C ALA A 416 -16.32 54.19 9.32
N ASN A 417 -15.03 54.54 9.43
CA ASN A 417 -14.52 55.33 10.53
C ASN A 417 -15.08 56.76 10.58
N GLU A 418 -15.42 57.34 9.45
CA GLU A 418 -16.11 58.63 9.37
C GLU A 418 -17.62 58.43 9.61
N ALA A 419 -18.22 57.48 8.93
CA ALA A 419 -19.66 57.17 8.97
C ALA A 419 -20.19 56.82 10.37
N VAL A 420 -19.36 56.22 11.26
CA VAL A 420 -19.75 55.81 12.62
C VAL A 420 -20.15 56.99 13.49
N PHE A 421 -19.70 58.21 13.16
CA PHE A 421 -20.04 59.42 13.90
C PHE A 421 -21.27 60.16 13.29
N GLU A 422 -21.61 59.85 12.06
CA GLU A 422 -22.63 60.61 11.29
C GLU A 422 -23.92 59.83 11.11
N LYS A 423 -23.82 58.49 10.97
CA LYS A 423 -24.96 57.62 10.69
C LYS A 423 -25.67 57.13 11.96
N GLU A 424 -26.96 56.85 11.83
CA GLU A 424 -27.72 56.13 12.85
C GLU A 424 -27.15 54.73 13.01
N LEU A 425 -27.19 54.19 14.25
CA LEU A 425 -26.54 52.93 14.63
C LEU A 425 -26.93 51.75 13.73
N GLU A 426 -28.20 51.60 13.42
CA GLU A 426 -28.72 50.53 12.58
C GLU A 426 -28.20 50.66 11.13
N GLU A 427 -28.27 51.85 10.56
CA GLU A 427 -27.77 52.11 9.20
C GLU A 427 -26.27 51.88 9.08
N PHE A 428 -25.52 52.16 10.17
CA PHE A 428 -24.10 51.91 10.22
C PHE A 428 -23.79 50.39 10.28
N ILE A 429 -24.43 49.66 11.20
CA ILE A 429 -24.12 48.22 11.42
C ILE A 429 -24.43 47.38 10.17
N PHE A 430 -25.55 47.65 9.50
CA PHE A 430 -25.95 46.90 8.29
C PHE A 430 -25.44 47.49 6.99
N GLY A 431 -24.92 48.71 7.01
CA GLY A 431 -24.35 49.36 5.83
C GLY A 431 -22.91 49.01 5.50
N PHE A 432 -22.22 48.31 6.42
CA PHE A 432 -20.83 47.92 6.26
C PHE A 432 -20.65 46.40 6.53
N PRO A 433 -19.61 45.75 5.95
CA PRO A 433 -19.26 44.37 6.29
C PRO A 433 -19.07 44.19 7.79
N ALA A 434 -19.51 43.05 8.32
CA ALA A 434 -19.61 42.78 9.76
C ALA A 434 -18.36 43.12 10.57
N GLN A 435 -17.18 42.70 10.09
CA GLN A 435 -15.91 42.99 10.77
C GLN A 435 -15.57 44.50 10.74
N ILE A 436 -15.92 45.20 9.67
CA ILE A 436 -15.71 46.65 9.53
C ILE A 436 -16.67 47.40 10.45
N ALA A 437 -17.94 46.96 10.50
CA ALA A 437 -18.92 47.54 11.43
C ALA A 437 -18.47 47.34 12.90
N LEU A 438 -18.03 46.15 13.26
CA LEU A 438 -17.47 45.84 14.59
C LEU A 438 -16.27 46.75 14.92
N LEU A 439 -15.33 46.91 13.98
CA LEU A 439 -14.16 47.79 14.14
C LEU A 439 -14.59 49.26 14.33
N GLY A 440 -15.57 49.72 13.58
CA GLY A 440 -16.10 51.08 13.72
C GLY A 440 -16.72 51.36 15.10
N ILE A 441 -17.50 50.40 15.63
CA ILE A 441 -18.07 50.48 17.00
C ILE A 441 -16.96 50.49 18.05
N GLN A 442 -15.91 49.68 17.88
CA GLN A 442 -14.77 49.69 18.77
C GLN A 442 -14.01 51.04 18.73
N PHE A 443 -13.86 51.57 17.57
CA PHE A 443 -13.24 52.87 17.36
C PHE A 443 -14.07 54.01 18.02
N LEU A 444 -15.40 54.01 17.83
CA LEU A 444 -16.31 54.93 18.49
C LEU A 444 -16.16 54.88 20.02
N TRP A 445 -16.17 53.66 20.60
CA TRP A 445 -15.97 53.48 22.04
C TRP A 445 -14.62 54.03 22.50
N THR A 446 -13.54 53.72 21.81
CA THR A 446 -12.19 54.16 22.13
C THR A 446 -12.08 55.68 22.14
N ASN A 447 -12.62 56.29 21.11
CA ASN A 447 -12.65 57.77 20.97
C ASN A 447 -13.48 58.44 22.08
N ASP A 448 -14.67 57.91 22.40
CA ASP A 448 -15.51 58.39 23.50
C ASP A 448 -14.79 58.28 24.87
N MET A 449 -14.17 57.14 25.14
CA MET A 449 -13.43 56.91 26.41
C MET A 449 -12.20 57.80 26.51
N GLN A 450 -11.42 57.91 25.46
CA GLN A 450 -10.21 58.73 25.45
C GLN A 450 -10.54 60.21 25.64
N THR A 451 -11.62 60.69 25.01
CA THR A 451 -12.13 62.04 25.18
C THR A 451 -12.63 62.26 26.59
N ALA A 452 -13.38 61.30 27.14
CA ALA A 452 -13.90 61.40 28.52
C ALA A 452 -12.78 61.38 29.57
N LEU A 453 -11.78 60.52 29.43
CA LEU A 453 -10.60 60.45 30.33
C LEU A 453 -9.79 61.74 30.28
N THR A 454 -9.50 62.26 29.08
CA THR A 454 -8.76 63.53 28.92
C THR A 454 -9.54 64.71 29.53
N GLY A 455 -10.85 64.73 29.39
CA GLY A 455 -11.69 65.75 29.96
C GLY A 455 -12.01 65.60 31.45
N ALA A 456 -11.89 64.39 32.01
CA ALA A 456 -12.22 64.10 33.42
C ALA A 456 -11.40 64.89 34.44
N LYS A 457 -10.23 65.38 34.04
CA LYS A 457 -9.41 66.30 34.87
C LYS A 457 -10.12 67.62 35.12
N LYS A 458 -10.95 68.09 34.16
CA LYS A 458 -11.67 69.38 34.23
C LYS A 458 -13.13 69.19 34.66
N ASP A 459 -13.81 68.20 34.11
CA ASP A 459 -15.22 67.88 34.39
C ASP A 459 -15.42 66.41 34.69
N LYS A 460 -15.61 66.06 35.97
CA LYS A 460 -15.84 64.71 36.45
C LYS A 460 -17.11 64.04 35.86
N SER A 461 -18.02 64.82 35.33
CA SER A 461 -19.27 64.30 34.71
C SER A 461 -19.02 63.67 33.34
N MET A 462 -17.89 63.90 32.67
CA MET A 462 -17.60 63.41 31.32
C MET A 462 -17.56 61.88 31.27
N MET A 463 -16.90 61.24 32.27
CA MET A 463 -16.89 59.77 32.36
C MET A 463 -18.28 59.17 32.54
N VAL A 464 -19.12 59.85 33.38
CA VAL A 464 -20.53 59.40 33.57
C VAL A 464 -21.34 59.54 32.31
N LYS A 465 -21.13 60.62 31.55
CA LYS A 465 -21.81 60.84 30.26
C LYS A 465 -21.38 59.80 29.22
N ALA A 466 -20.09 59.48 29.12
CA ALA A 466 -19.56 58.50 28.23
C ALA A 466 -20.11 57.08 28.56
N PHE A 467 -20.09 56.69 29.84
CA PHE A 467 -20.69 55.44 30.28
C PHE A 467 -22.18 55.31 29.93
N LYS A 468 -22.97 56.39 30.20
CA LYS A 468 -24.40 56.40 29.82
C LYS A 468 -24.62 56.26 28.32
N LYS A 469 -23.75 56.89 27.49
CA LYS A 469 -23.80 56.71 26.03
C LYS A 469 -23.63 55.25 25.65
N GLN A 470 -22.64 54.56 26.24
CA GLN A 470 -22.42 53.12 25.97
C GLN A 470 -23.59 52.24 26.43
N GLU A 471 -24.25 52.56 27.56
CA GLU A 471 -25.47 51.86 27.98
C GLU A 471 -26.62 52.08 27.01
N THR A 472 -26.77 53.27 26.46
CA THR A 472 -27.82 53.60 25.48
C THR A 472 -27.59 52.84 24.17
N LEU A 473 -26.36 52.86 23.63
CA LEU A 473 -25.98 52.10 22.43
C LEU A 473 -26.24 50.60 22.60
N LEU A 474 -25.90 50.04 23.76
CA LEU A 474 -26.14 48.62 24.05
C LEU A 474 -27.66 48.31 24.04
N LYS A 475 -28.47 49.14 24.66
CA LYS A 475 -29.94 48.96 24.67
C LYS A 475 -30.53 49.05 23.25
N GLU A 476 -30.07 49.95 22.44
CA GLU A 476 -30.47 50.09 21.02
C GLU A 476 -30.10 48.80 20.24
N MET A 477 -28.88 48.29 20.35
CA MET A 477 -28.44 47.03 19.73
C MET A 477 -29.33 45.86 20.18
N ILE A 478 -29.65 45.74 21.46
CA ILE A 478 -30.52 44.70 21.97
C ILE A 478 -31.93 44.79 21.37
N VAL A 479 -32.47 45.99 21.24
CA VAL A 479 -33.79 46.20 20.61
C VAL A 479 -33.77 45.77 19.17
N ILE A 480 -32.69 46.08 18.41
CA ILE A 480 -32.58 45.67 17.00
C ILE A 480 -32.56 44.14 16.87
N THR A 481 -31.91 43.37 17.81
CA THR A 481 -31.90 41.89 17.74
C THR A 481 -33.27 41.26 17.89
N THR A 482 -34.22 41.93 18.53
CA THR A 482 -35.59 41.39 18.74
C THR A 482 -36.48 41.50 17.49
N ARG A 483 -36.02 42.15 16.46
CA ARG A 483 -36.80 42.35 15.24
C ARG A 483 -36.99 41.02 14.47
N PRO A 484 -38.20 40.74 13.98
CA PRO A 484 -38.50 39.52 13.26
C PRO A 484 -37.99 39.51 11.80
N ASP A 485 -37.70 40.69 11.23
CA ASP A 485 -37.30 40.92 9.84
C ASP A 485 -35.78 40.77 9.59
N LEU A 486 -34.97 40.57 10.67
CA LEU A 486 -33.56 40.34 10.54
C LEU A 486 -33.27 38.92 10.03
N ASP A 487 -32.39 38.82 9.05
CA ASP A 487 -31.90 37.52 8.60
C ASP A 487 -31.02 36.86 9.68
N LYS A 488 -30.67 35.59 9.45
CA LYS A 488 -29.90 34.78 10.42
C LYS A 488 -28.47 35.32 10.55
N ASN A 489 -27.86 35.81 9.47
CA ASN A 489 -26.48 36.27 9.46
C ASN A 489 -26.39 37.66 10.13
N ASP A 490 -27.30 38.56 9.80
CA ASP A 490 -27.38 39.89 10.42
C ASP A 490 -27.57 39.79 11.92
N ARG A 491 -28.44 38.87 12.37
CA ARG A 491 -28.65 38.60 13.80
C ARG A 491 -27.36 38.13 14.48
N LYS A 492 -26.65 37.16 13.86
CA LYS A 492 -25.38 36.62 14.40
C LYS A 492 -24.28 37.69 14.44
N ASN A 493 -24.20 38.52 13.41
CA ASN A 493 -23.25 39.65 13.34
C ASN A 493 -23.54 40.65 14.46
N LEU A 494 -24.79 41.01 14.64
CA LEU A 494 -25.22 41.93 15.72
C LEU A 494 -24.98 41.34 17.10
N GLU A 495 -25.24 40.05 17.34
CA GLU A 495 -24.92 39.36 18.58
C GLU A 495 -23.41 39.40 18.90
N THR A 496 -22.54 39.32 17.88
CA THR A 496 -21.09 39.47 18.04
C THR A 496 -20.72 40.88 18.46
N VAL A 497 -21.29 41.88 17.80
CA VAL A 497 -21.10 43.33 18.15
C VAL A 497 -21.56 43.59 19.59
N ILE A 498 -22.75 43.08 19.98
CA ILE A 498 -23.26 43.21 21.35
C ILE A 498 -22.30 42.58 22.37
N THR A 499 -21.78 41.38 22.09
CA THR A 499 -20.85 40.69 23.00
C THR A 499 -19.60 41.54 23.27
N VAL A 500 -19.02 42.10 22.22
CA VAL A 500 -17.85 42.97 22.36
C VAL A 500 -18.22 44.27 23.10
N HIS A 501 -19.37 44.84 22.74
CA HIS A 501 -19.82 46.10 23.35
C HIS A 501 -20.20 45.98 24.82
N VAL A 502 -20.75 44.82 25.27
CA VAL A 502 -20.93 44.49 26.71
C VAL A 502 -19.61 44.58 27.44
N HIS A 503 -18.55 43.98 26.90
CA HIS A 503 -17.21 44.03 27.51
C HIS A 503 -16.70 45.50 27.56
N GLN A 504 -16.91 46.27 26.53
CA GLN A 504 -16.55 47.69 26.49
C GLN A 504 -17.31 48.50 27.53
N ARG A 505 -18.61 48.27 27.71
CA ARG A 505 -19.46 48.89 28.72
C ARG A 505 -18.94 48.53 30.15
N ASP A 506 -18.63 47.26 30.41
CA ASP A 506 -18.11 46.80 31.68
C ASP A 506 -16.74 47.43 32.02
N THR A 507 -15.84 47.52 31.05
CA THR A 507 -14.59 48.22 31.16
C THR A 507 -14.80 49.73 31.50
N SER A 508 -15.78 50.36 30.85
CA SER A 508 -16.13 51.77 31.13
C SER A 508 -16.68 51.95 32.56
N GLU A 509 -17.47 50.98 33.05
CA GLU A 509 -17.98 50.97 34.41
C GLU A 509 -16.85 50.85 35.45
N ASP A 510 -15.90 49.97 35.18
CA ASP A 510 -14.72 49.74 36.05
C ASP A 510 -13.82 51.00 36.12
N LEU A 511 -13.59 51.66 34.99
CA LEU A 511 -12.88 52.94 34.96
C LEU A 511 -13.59 54.01 35.79
N LEU A 512 -14.90 54.06 35.72
CA LEU A 512 -15.73 54.97 36.50
C LEU A 512 -15.64 54.65 38.01
N LYS A 513 -15.74 53.37 38.39
CA LYS A 513 -15.64 52.89 39.79
C LYS A 513 -14.26 53.19 40.38
N LYS A 514 -13.20 52.96 39.65
CA LYS A 514 -11.80 53.19 40.02
C LYS A 514 -11.43 54.69 40.02
N ARG A 515 -12.33 55.59 39.52
CA ARG A 515 -12.14 57.04 39.42
C ARG A 515 -10.87 57.44 38.67
N VAL A 516 -10.54 56.66 37.60
CA VAL A 516 -9.41 56.96 36.74
C VAL A 516 -9.62 58.35 36.08
N LYS A 517 -8.57 59.15 36.04
CA LYS A 517 -8.63 60.55 35.58
C LYS A 517 -7.60 60.85 34.49
N ASP A 518 -6.69 59.94 34.23
CA ASP A 518 -5.64 60.13 33.23
C ASP A 518 -5.55 58.90 32.32
N PRO A 519 -5.44 59.09 31.00
CA PRO A 519 -5.17 57.97 30.09
C PRO A 519 -3.95 57.16 30.47
N ALA A 520 -2.92 57.78 31.07
CA ALA A 520 -1.73 57.09 31.55
C ALA A 520 -1.97 56.16 32.76
N ASP A 521 -3.06 56.35 33.53
CA ASP A 521 -3.46 55.46 34.63
C ASP A 521 -4.24 54.22 34.13
N PHE A 522 -4.47 54.12 32.80
CA PHE A 522 -5.20 53.05 32.17
C PHE A 522 -4.29 51.85 31.78
N GLU A 523 -3.00 52.11 31.57
CA GLU A 523 -1.97 51.07 31.40
C GLU A 523 -1.65 50.36 32.72
#